data_7406d1f4ec0471601504dd31a3001b5a
#
_entry.id   7406d1f4ec0471601504dd31a3001b5a
#
_cell.length_a   1.000
_cell.length_b   1.000
_cell.length_c   1.000
_cell.angle_alpha   90.00
_cell.angle_beta   90.00
_cell.angle_gamma   90.00
#
_symmetry.space_group_name_H-M   'P 1'
#
loop_
_entity.id
_entity.type
_entity.pdbx_description
1 polymer ?
#
loop_
_entity_poly.entity_id
_entity_poly.type
_entity_poly.pdbx_seq_one_letter_code
_entity_poly.pdbx_strand_id
1 'polypeptide(L)'
;MKLTRALIMIVIFFATAISAESDKLGDLKWRNIGPANMGGRVSAIEGVVGDPNTYYVGGADGGIFKTINNGVTFDEIFNDQDAYSIGAIAVSPSDANVLWVGTGEGDPRNSVGYGRGVYRSIDGGITWAKAGLEKTERIKRIVVDPRNPDVASVCALGREWGPNPERGVFMTYDGGKNWKKVLYIDEDTGCSDITMENSNPRIMYAGMWTFRRKPWRFDGGGKKTALYRTMDGGNNWKIIHKGLPDGGMTRIGVQVAQSEPNIVYLVTEIKDGGTLFKSED
;
A
#
# COMPACT_ATOMS: atom_id res chain seq x y z
N MET A 1 -29.51 -55.41 23.96
CA MET A 1 -29.20 -55.54 22.52
C MET A 1 -30.18 -54.83 21.56
N LYS A 2 -31.47 -54.74 21.82
CA LYS A 2 -32.42 -54.04 20.92
C LYS A 2 -32.37 -52.51 21.03
N LEU A 3 -32.10 -51.91 22.19
CA LEU A 3 -31.98 -50.47 22.39
C LEU A 3 -30.75 -49.87 21.72
N THR A 4 -29.61 -50.57 21.74
CA THR A 4 -28.34 -50.14 21.16
C THR A 4 -28.40 -50.08 19.62
N ARG A 5 -29.17 -50.97 19.00
CA ARG A 5 -29.37 -50.97 17.54
C ARG A 5 -30.28 -49.84 17.07
N ALA A 6 -31.30 -49.47 17.88
CA ALA A 6 -32.16 -48.32 17.56
C ALA A 6 -31.41 -46.98 17.69
N LEU A 7 -30.51 -46.85 18.67
CA LEU A 7 -29.70 -45.62 18.85
C LEU A 7 -28.69 -45.43 17.71
N ILE A 8 -28.08 -46.54 17.24
CA ILE A 8 -27.14 -46.49 16.10
C ILE A 8 -27.87 -46.12 14.79
N MET A 9 -29.08 -46.61 14.58
CA MET A 9 -29.88 -46.25 13.40
C MET A 9 -30.29 -44.76 13.42
N ILE A 10 -30.65 -44.21 14.58
CA ILE A 10 -31.01 -42.79 14.72
C ILE A 10 -29.79 -41.89 14.46
N VAL A 11 -28.59 -42.25 14.94
CA VAL A 11 -27.37 -41.50 14.71
C VAL A 11 -26.96 -41.54 13.22
N ILE A 12 -27.11 -42.68 12.53
CA ILE A 12 -26.83 -42.80 11.11
C ILE A 12 -27.83 -41.95 10.28
N PHE A 13 -29.12 -41.93 10.66
CA PHE A 13 -30.13 -41.13 9.97
C PHE A 13 -29.92 -39.61 10.13
N PHE A 14 -29.45 -39.16 11.32
CA PHE A 14 -29.09 -37.75 11.54
C PHE A 14 -27.80 -37.38 10.80
N ALA A 15 -26.81 -38.28 10.72
CA ALA A 15 -25.57 -38.01 9.97
C ALA A 15 -25.81 -37.91 8.46
N THR A 16 -26.73 -38.71 7.90
CA THR A 16 -27.09 -38.62 6.47
C THR A 16 -27.95 -37.40 6.14
N ALA A 17 -28.78 -36.92 7.09
CA ALA A 17 -29.55 -35.68 6.89
C ALA A 17 -28.65 -34.43 6.86
N ILE A 18 -27.58 -34.39 7.68
CA ILE A 18 -26.62 -33.24 7.71
C ILE A 18 -25.75 -33.23 6.44
N SER A 19 -25.38 -34.40 5.91
CA SER A 19 -24.61 -34.45 4.65
C SER A 19 -25.45 -34.14 3.41
N ALA A 20 -26.78 -34.41 3.44
CA ALA A 20 -27.68 -34.08 2.33
C ALA A 20 -27.99 -32.56 2.23
N GLU A 21 -27.90 -31.83 3.33
CA GLU A 21 -28.11 -30.36 3.31
C GLU A 21 -26.89 -29.59 2.83
N SER A 22 -25.68 -30.13 3.05
CA SER A 22 -24.44 -29.49 2.53
C SER A 22 -24.30 -29.64 1.01
N ASP A 23 -24.83 -30.70 0.42
CA ASP A 23 -24.78 -30.95 -1.03
C ASP A 23 -25.71 -30.02 -1.84
N LYS A 24 -26.75 -29.45 -1.23
CA LYS A 24 -27.64 -28.51 -1.93
C LYS A 24 -27.00 -27.16 -2.22
N LEU A 25 -25.92 -26.83 -1.54
CA LEU A 25 -25.15 -25.58 -1.72
C LEU A 25 -23.81 -25.82 -2.45
N GLY A 26 -23.40 -27.07 -2.65
CA GLY A 26 -22.12 -27.45 -3.23
C GLY A 26 -21.90 -26.94 -4.66
N ASP A 27 -22.98 -26.78 -5.42
CA ASP A 27 -22.91 -26.25 -6.80
C ASP A 27 -23.02 -24.73 -6.90
N LEU A 28 -23.24 -24.05 -5.77
CA LEU A 28 -23.28 -22.59 -5.77
C LEU A 28 -21.87 -22.04 -5.88
N LYS A 29 -21.59 -21.37 -7.01
CA LYS A 29 -20.37 -20.61 -7.21
C LYS A 29 -20.61 -19.16 -6.84
N TRP A 30 -19.83 -18.65 -5.92
CA TRP A 30 -19.77 -17.22 -5.67
C TRP A 30 -19.25 -16.51 -6.92
N ARG A 31 -19.97 -15.51 -7.40
CA ARG A 31 -19.47 -14.60 -8.42
C ARG A 31 -19.42 -13.20 -7.83
N ASN A 32 -18.41 -12.47 -8.18
CA ASN A 32 -18.35 -11.04 -7.90
C ASN A 32 -19.47 -10.35 -8.69
N ILE A 33 -20.35 -9.63 -8.03
CA ILE A 33 -21.48 -8.89 -8.64
C ILE A 33 -21.30 -7.39 -8.59
N GLY A 34 -20.21 -6.90 -8.13
CA GLY A 34 -19.96 -5.46 -8.02
C GLY A 34 -18.50 -5.21 -7.70
N PRO A 35 -18.18 -3.94 -7.63
CA PRO A 35 -19.04 -2.77 -7.35
C PRO A 35 -19.76 -2.25 -8.58
N ALA A 36 -21.07 -2.29 -8.56
CA ALA A 36 -21.92 -1.88 -9.71
C ALA A 36 -22.05 -0.35 -9.83
N ASN A 37 -21.60 0.44 -8.98
CA ASN A 37 -21.60 1.92 -9.04
C ASN A 37 -20.97 2.46 -7.74
N MET A 38 -19.67 2.33 -7.61
CA MET A 38 -18.99 2.70 -6.39
C MET A 38 -18.65 4.17 -6.38
N GLY A 39 -19.34 4.92 -5.56
CA GLY A 39 -18.85 6.22 -5.09
C GLY A 39 -17.69 6.08 -4.11
N GLY A 40 -16.77 5.10 -4.33
CA GLY A 40 -15.62 4.84 -3.47
C GLY A 40 -14.47 5.82 -3.72
N ARG A 41 -13.58 5.91 -2.73
CA ARG A 41 -12.37 6.72 -2.86
C ARG A 41 -11.34 5.99 -3.72
N VAL A 42 -10.69 6.72 -4.61
CA VAL A 42 -9.46 6.30 -5.27
C VAL A 42 -8.30 6.63 -4.32
N SER A 43 -7.55 5.63 -3.91
CA SER A 43 -6.40 5.75 -3.00
C SER A 43 -5.06 5.73 -3.74
N ALA A 44 -5.02 5.12 -4.91
CA ALA A 44 -3.85 5.03 -5.76
C ALA A 44 -4.24 5.06 -7.24
N ILE A 45 -3.39 5.66 -8.05
CA ILE A 45 -3.46 5.62 -9.52
C ILE A 45 -2.03 5.53 -10.05
N GLU A 46 -1.81 4.67 -11.03
CA GLU A 46 -0.48 4.48 -11.64
C GLU A 46 -0.61 4.19 -13.12
N GLY A 47 0.16 4.92 -13.94
CA GLY A 47 0.21 4.76 -15.38
C GLY A 47 1.38 3.90 -15.84
N VAL A 48 1.28 3.35 -17.05
CA VAL A 48 2.37 2.65 -17.71
C VAL A 48 3.22 3.65 -18.48
N VAL A 49 4.53 3.67 -18.20
CA VAL A 49 5.46 4.56 -18.89
C VAL A 49 5.47 4.26 -20.39
N GLY A 50 5.19 5.28 -21.21
CA GLY A 50 5.16 5.18 -22.67
C GLY A 50 3.85 4.64 -23.24
N ASP A 51 2.88 4.24 -22.42
CA ASP A 51 1.54 3.85 -22.86
C ASP A 51 0.45 4.71 -22.16
N PRO A 52 -0.06 5.75 -22.80
CA PRO A 52 -1.06 6.63 -22.21
C PRO A 52 -2.45 5.98 -22.07
N ASN A 53 -2.67 4.81 -22.68
CA ASN A 53 -3.96 4.13 -22.67
C ASN A 53 -4.10 3.16 -21.50
N THR A 54 -2.96 2.71 -20.93
CA THR A 54 -2.95 1.73 -19.86
C THR A 54 -2.62 2.37 -18.52
N TYR A 55 -3.53 2.22 -17.56
CA TYR A 55 -3.29 2.62 -16.18
C TYR A 55 -4.11 1.78 -15.19
N TYR A 56 -3.72 1.86 -13.94
CA TYR A 56 -4.28 1.11 -12.82
C TYR A 56 -4.88 2.06 -11.80
N VAL A 57 -6.05 1.72 -11.27
CA VAL A 57 -6.76 2.50 -10.25
C VAL A 57 -6.99 1.61 -9.03
N GLY A 58 -6.50 2.02 -7.87
CA GLY A 58 -6.69 1.35 -6.60
C GLY A 58 -7.80 2.00 -5.78
N GLY A 59 -8.79 1.22 -5.41
CA GLY A 59 -9.85 1.64 -4.49
C GLY A 59 -9.40 1.55 -3.03
N ALA A 60 -9.82 2.49 -2.20
CA ALA A 60 -9.55 2.44 -0.77
C ALA A 60 -10.06 1.15 -0.10
N ASP A 61 -11.18 0.61 -0.62
CA ASP A 61 -11.76 -0.68 -0.23
C ASP A 61 -12.41 -1.39 -1.42
N GLY A 62 -11.85 -1.25 -2.64
CA GLY A 62 -12.47 -1.73 -3.87
C GLY A 62 -11.54 -2.56 -4.77
N GLY A 63 -10.36 -2.97 -4.29
CA GLY A 63 -9.41 -3.71 -5.12
C GLY A 63 -8.75 -2.84 -6.19
N ILE A 64 -8.35 -3.45 -7.32
CA ILE A 64 -7.62 -2.78 -8.40
C ILE A 64 -8.37 -2.97 -9.70
N PHE A 65 -8.50 -1.85 -10.42
CA PHE A 65 -9.09 -1.77 -11.74
C PHE A 65 -8.00 -1.40 -12.76
N LYS A 66 -7.97 -2.11 -13.88
CA LYS A 66 -7.06 -1.85 -15.00
C LYS A 66 -7.85 -1.36 -16.21
N THR A 67 -7.38 -0.34 -16.87
CA THR A 67 -7.84 0.06 -18.21
C THR A 67 -6.70 -0.06 -19.22
N ILE A 68 -7.02 -0.39 -20.45
CA ILE A 68 -6.10 -0.44 -21.60
C ILE A 68 -6.58 0.47 -22.74
N ASN A 69 -7.60 1.27 -22.50
CA ASN A 69 -8.25 2.12 -23.49
C ASN A 69 -8.58 3.51 -22.93
N ASN A 70 -7.67 4.04 -22.12
CA ASN A 70 -7.75 5.37 -21.53
C ASN A 70 -9.04 5.61 -20.70
N GLY A 71 -9.48 4.59 -19.94
CA GLY A 71 -10.61 4.71 -19.01
C GLY A 71 -11.98 4.49 -19.61
N VAL A 72 -12.09 4.05 -20.87
CA VAL A 72 -13.40 3.72 -21.48
C VAL A 72 -14.00 2.48 -20.84
N THR A 73 -13.16 1.47 -20.55
CA THR A 73 -13.54 0.28 -19.77
C THR A 73 -12.49 -0.04 -18.72
N PHE A 74 -12.92 -0.75 -17.70
CA PHE A 74 -12.05 -1.23 -16.61
C PHE A 74 -12.31 -2.70 -16.35
N ASP A 75 -11.23 -3.45 -16.17
CA ASP A 75 -11.24 -4.83 -15.70
C ASP A 75 -10.80 -4.91 -14.25
N GLU A 76 -11.50 -5.66 -13.42
CA GLU A 76 -11.10 -5.96 -12.05
C GLU A 76 -10.01 -7.03 -12.06
N ILE A 77 -8.86 -6.74 -11.47
CA ILE A 77 -7.69 -7.61 -11.58
C ILE A 77 -7.15 -8.11 -10.23
N PHE A 78 -7.84 -7.82 -9.12
CA PHE A 78 -7.34 -8.12 -7.76
C PHE A 78 -8.35 -8.87 -6.89
N ASN A 79 -9.45 -9.37 -7.46
CA ASN A 79 -10.59 -9.94 -6.74
C ASN A 79 -10.30 -11.25 -6.01
N ASP A 80 -9.33 -12.03 -6.48
CA ASP A 80 -8.96 -13.32 -5.90
C ASP A 80 -7.96 -13.18 -4.72
N GLN A 81 -7.64 -11.94 -4.32
CA GLN A 81 -6.73 -11.68 -3.22
C GLN A 81 -7.49 -11.47 -1.92
N ASP A 82 -6.82 -11.73 -0.79
CA ASP A 82 -7.40 -11.57 0.56
C ASP A 82 -7.28 -10.13 1.11
N ALA A 83 -7.06 -9.16 0.25
CA ALA A 83 -6.98 -7.73 0.56
C ALA A 83 -7.76 -6.92 -0.47
N TYR A 84 -8.61 -6.02 -0.01
CA TYR A 84 -9.42 -5.14 -0.89
C TYR A 84 -9.03 -3.67 -0.77
N SER A 85 -8.39 -3.32 0.34
CA SER A 85 -7.94 -1.95 0.59
C SER A 85 -6.57 -1.73 -0.06
N ILE A 86 -6.51 -0.82 -1.02
CA ILE A 86 -5.28 -0.49 -1.74
C ILE A 86 -4.72 0.83 -1.20
N GLY A 87 -3.43 0.86 -0.89
CA GLY A 87 -2.74 2.06 -0.45
C GLY A 87 -1.77 2.61 -1.50
N ALA A 88 -1.15 1.73 -2.28
CA ALA A 88 -0.19 2.10 -3.32
C ALA A 88 -0.21 1.10 -4.48
N ILE A 89 0.02 1.61 -5.69
CA ILE A 89 0.31 0.82 -6.88
C ILE A 89 1.60 1.39 -7.48
N ALA A 90 2.49 0.54 -7.97
CA ALA A 90 3.65 0.95 -8.74
C ALA A 90 3.87 -0.02 -9.90
N VAL A 91 4.02 0.51 -11.11
CA VAL A 91 4.43 -0.21 -12.30
C VAL A 91 5.94 -0.05 -12.46
N SER A 92 6.66 -1.12 -12.71
CA SER A 92 8.10 -1.01 -12.97
C SER A 92 8.36 -0.25 -14.26
N PRO A 93 9.22 0.80 -14.24
CA PRO A 93 9.56 1.53 -15.47
C PRO A 93 10.34 0.68 -16.48
N SER A 94 11.06 -0.35 -16.05
CA SER A 94 11.85 -1.24 -16.92
C SER A 94 11.07 -2.43 -17.47
N ASP A 95 9.93 -2.80 -16.84
CA ASP A 95 9.07 -3.89 -17.29
C ASP A 95 7.62 -3.64 -16.86
N ALA A 96 6.78 -3.24 -17.80
CA ALA A 96 5.38 -2.92 -17.57
C ALA A 96 4.52 -4.13 -17.10
N ASN A 97 5.03 -5.36 -17.20
CA ASN A 97 4.37 -6.53 -16.65
C ASN A 97 4.60 -6.69 -15.14
N VAL A 98 5.61 -6.01 -14.58
CA VAL A 98 5.90 -6.09 -13.16
C VAL A 98 5.20 -4.97 -12.42
N LEU A 99 4.23 -5.37 -11.58
CA LEU A 99 3.48 -4.49 -10.70
C LEU A 99 3.75 -4.83 -9.24
N TRP A 100 3.78 -3.79 -8.44
CA TRP A 100 3.83 -3.86 -7.00
C TRP A 100 2.59 -3.18 -6.41
N VAL A 101 1.96 -3.82 -5.44
CA VAL A 101 0.79 -3.29 -4.74
C VAL A 101 1.02 -3.31 -3.25
N GLY A 102 0.90 -2.15 -2.64
CA GLY A 102 0.84 -1.98 -1.20
C GLY A 102 -0.60 -1.88 -0.75
N THR A 103 -0.99 -2.73 0.18
CA THR A 103 -2.37 -2.80 0.66
C THR A 103 -2.56 -1.98 1.93
N GLY A 104 -3.83 -1.64 2.22
CA GLY A 104 -4.24 -0.79 3.34
C GLY A 104 -4.24 0.69 3.00
N GLU A 105 -5.40 1.35 3.09
CA GLU A 105 -5.54 2.78 2.79
C GLU A 105 -4.60 3.63 3.64
N GLY A 106 -3.71 4.37 2.99
CA GLY A 106 -2.71 5.21 3.64
C GLY A 106 -3.21 6.60 4.04
N ASP A 107 -4.52 6.88 3.93
CA ASP A 107 -5.13 8.14 4.34
C ASP A 107 -5.92 7.92 5.63
N PRO A 108 -5.40 8.39 6.79
CA PRO A 108 -6.02 8.17 8.09
C PRO A 108 -7.44 8.71 8.17
N ARG A 109 -8.39 7.83 8.51
CA ARG A 109 -9.82 8.14 8.67
C ARG A 109 -10.39 7.34 9.84
N ASN A 110 -11.68 7.58 10.18
CA ASN A 110 -12.36 6.80 11.21
C ASN A 110 -12.62 5.34 10.78
N SER A 111 -12.81 5.13 9.49
CA SER A 111 -12.97 3.80 8.88
C SER A 111 -12.02 3.68 7.70
N VAL A 112 -11.03 2.83 7.84
CA VAL A 112 -10.04 2.51 6.81
C VAL A 112 -9.88 1.01 6.73
N GLY A 113 -9.77 0.50 5.51
CA GLY A 113 -9.53 -0.90 5.26
C GLY A 113 -8.11 -1.32 5.69
N TYR A 114 -8.01 -2.54 6.21
CA TYR A 114 -6.73 -3.14 6.58
C TYR A 114 -6.02 -3.69 5.35
N GLY A 115 -4.71 -3.50 5.31
CA GLY A 115 -3.84 -4.14 4.35
C GLY A 115 -3.33 -5.50 4.85
N ARG A 116 -2.80 -6.27 3.89
CA ARG A 116 -2.17 -7.57 4.07
C ARG A 116 -0.74 -7.59 3.55
N GLY A 117 -0.06 -6.43 3.61
CA GLY A 117 1.31 -6.26 3.12
C GLY A 117 1.39 -5.95 1.63
N VAL A 118 2.42 -6.46 0.99
CA VAL A 118 2.75 -6.22 -0.41
C VAL A 118 2.35 -7.42 -1.27
N TYR A 119 1.83 -7.14 -2.46
CA TYR A 119 1.60 -8.11 -3.53
C TYR A 119 2.42 -7.71 -4.74
N ARG A 120 2.81 -8.71 -5.52
CA ARG A 120 3.56 -8.53 -6.76
C ARG A 120 2.94 -9.35 -7.88
N SER A 121 2.82 -8.76 -9.06
CA SER A 121 2.53 -9.43 -10.33
C SER A 121 3.75 -9.33 -11.25
N ILE A 122 3.92 -10.31 -12.14
CA ILE A 122 4.95 -10.32 -13.19
C ILE A 122 4.33 -10.53 -14.58
N ASP A 123 3.04 -10.43 -14.68
CA ASP A 123 2.24 -10.70 -15.89
C ASP A 123 1.17 -9.64 -16.17
N GLY A 124 1.43 -8.39 -15.73
CA GLY A 124 0.54 -7.26 -15.98
C GLY A 124 -0.74 -7.27 -15.16
N GLY A 125 -0.72 -7.96 -14.00
CA GLY A 125 -1.85 -8.05 -13.08
C GLY A 125 -2.79 -9.23 -13.34
N ILE A 126 -2.39 -10.22 -14.16
CA ILE A 126 -3.18 -11.44 -14.38
C ILE A 126 -3.10 -12.34 -13.16
N THR A 127 -1.90 -12.51 -12.60
CA THR A 127 -1.69 -13.26 -11.36
C THR A 127 -0.92 -12.44 -10.33
N TRP A 128 -1.14 -12.76 -9.06
CA TRP A 128 -0.55 -12.06 -7.94
C TRP A 128 0.06 -13.01 -6.92
N ALA A 129 1.22 -12.65 -6.41
CA ALA A 129 1.88 -13.34 -5.31
C ALA A 129 2.05 -12.41 -4.11
N LYS A 130 1.86 -12.92 -2.90
CA LYS A 130 2.24 -12.19 -1.68
C LYS A 130 3.74 -11.98 -1.65
N ALA A 131 4.16 -10.77 -1.37
CA ALA A 131 5.55 -10.36 -1.32
C ALA A 131 5.97 -9.84 0.07
N GLY A 132 5.28 -10.22 1.13
CA GLY A 132 5.64 -9.94 2.52
C GLY A 132 5.07 -8.64 3.09
N LEU A 133 5.63 -8.22 4.22
CA LEU A 133 5.26 -7.02 4.98
C LEU A 133 3.82 -7.00 5.50
N GLU A 134 3.22 -8.15 5.82
CA GLU A 134 1.82 -8.27 6.26
C GLU A 134 1.51 -7.47 7.52
N LYS A 135 2.51 -7.27 8.40
CA LYS A 135 2.35 -6.57 9.69
C LYS A 135 2.39 -5.05 9.57
N THR A 136 2.68 -4.50 8.38
CA THR A 136 2.69 -3.05 8.16
C THR A 136 1.30 -2.44 8.18
N GLU A 137 0.27 -3.23 7.89
CA GLU A 137 -1.15 -2.88 7.81
C GLU A 137 -1.49 -1.80 6.76
N ARG A 138 -0.60 -0.84 6.50
CA ARG A 138 -0.82 0.24 5.54
C ARG A 138 0.45 0.63 4.84
N ILE A 139 0.39 0.63 3.54
CA ILE A 139 1.48 1.03 2.66
C ILE A 139 1.02 2.21 1.84
N LYS A 140 1.63 3.36 2.05
CA LYS A 140 1.23 4.61 1.40
C LYS A 140 1.82 4.81 0.01
N ARG A 141 3.03 4.34 -0.20
CA ARG A 141 3.75 4.49 -1.47
C ARG A 141 4.70 3.34 -1.70
N ILE A 142 4.87 2.99 -2.95
CA ILE A 142 5.94 2.10 -3.42
C ILE A 142 6.68 2.82 -4.54
N VAL A 143 8.00 2.76 -4.54
CA VAL A 143 8.85 3.21 -5.65
C VAL A 143 9.74 2.06 -6.07
N VAL A 144 9.84 1.83 -7.39
CA VAL A 144 10.60 0.74 -8.00
C VAL A 144 11.83 1.31 -8.68
N ASP A 145 12.99 0.67 -8.54
CA ASP A 145 14.20 1.08 -9.26
C ASP A 145 13.91 1.03 -10.78
N PRO A 146 14.10 2.13 -11.50
CA PRO A 146 13.75 2.20 -12.92
C PRO A 146 14.57 1.25 -13.82
N ARG A 147 15.63 0.65 -13.29
CA ARG A 147 16.53 -0.27 -14.01
C ARG A 147 16.36 -1.73 -13.61
N ASN A 148 15.71 -1.98 -12.46
CA ASN A 148 15.57 -3.34 -11.94
C ASN A 148 14.21 -3.53 -11.26
N PRO A 149 13.28 -4.30 -11.85
CA PRO A 149 11.93 -4.51 -11.32
C PRO A 149 11.91 -5.30 -10.00
N ASP A 150 13.02 -5.94 -9.61
CA ASP A 150 13.14 -6.68 -8.35
C ASP A 150 13.56 -5.81 -7.17
N VAL A 151 13.95 -4.55 -7.42
CA VAL A 151 14.36 -3.58 -6.40
C VAL A 151 13.23 -2.59 -6.15
N ALA A 152 12.70 -2.59 -4.95
CA ALA A 152 11.61 -1.68 -4.56
C ALA A 152 11.78 -1.15 -3.14
N SER A 153 11.31 0.08 -2.93
CA SER A 153 11.20 0.71 -1.61
C SER A 153 9.75 0.93 -1.26
N VAL A 154 9.37 0.54 -0.05
CA VAL A 154 8.00 0.59 0.48
C VAL A 154 7.93 1.58 1.63
N CYS A 155 7.03 2.55 1.50
CA CYS A 155 6.69 3.54 2.50
C CYS A 155 5.54 3.01 3.36
N ALA A 156 5.86 2.43 4.52
CA ALA A 156 4.89 1.86 5.45
C ALA A 156 4.44 2.90 6.47
N LEU A 157 3.18 3.29 6.40
CA LEU A 157 2.57 4.20 7.36
C LEU A 157 2.28 3.50 8.69
N GLY A 158 1.97 2.22 8.66
CA GLY A 158 1.64 1.42 9.84
C GLY A 158 0.18 1.50 10.25
N ARG A 159 -0.16 0.83 11.37
CA ARG A 159 -1.55 0.76 11.83
C ARG A 159 -2.12 2.11 12.22
N GLU A 160 -3.45 2.24 12.07
CA GLU A 160 -4.21 3.45 12.46
C GLU A 160 -4.26 3.60 13.98
N TRP A 161 -4.61 2.52 14.64
CA TRP A 161 -4.89 2.50 16.06
C TRP A 161 -3.72 1.89 16.84
N GLY A 162 -3.04 2.72 17.61
CA GLY A 162 -1.96 2.28 18.47
C GLY A 162 -0.56 2.31 17.83
N PRO A 163 0.47 1.95 18.60
CA PRO A 163 1.84 1.87 18.14
C PRO A 163 2.04 0.69 17.19
N ASN A 164 2.96 0.83 16.22
CA ASN A 164 3.32 -0.24 15.32
C ASN A 164 4.83 -0.23 15.03
N PRO A 165 5.58 -1.24 15.44
CA PRO A 165 7.00 -1.34 15.14
C PRO A 165 7.30 -1.55 13.65
N GLU A 166 6.28 -1.90 12.84
CA GLU A 166 6.44 -2.11 11.40
C GLU A 166 6.15 -0.84 10.56
N ARG A 167 6.33 0.34 11.16
CA ARG A 167 6.36 1.63 10.46
C ARG A 167 7.73 1.89 9.85
N GLY A 168 7.79 2.75 8.83
CA GLY A 168 9.04 3.22 8.24
C GLY A 168 9.21 2.90 6.76
N VAL A 169 10.47 2.86 6.32
CA VAL A 169 10.80 2.51 4.94
C VAL A 169 11.45 1.13 4.91
N PHE A 170 10.95 0.28 4.03
CA PHE A 170 11.47 -1.06 3.77
C PHE A 170 11.99 -1.14 2.35
N MET A 171 13.06 -1.90 2.12
CA MET A 171 13.61 -2.17 0.79
C MET A 171 13.78 -3.66 0.55
N THR A 172 13.53 -4.05 -0.68
CA THR A 172 13.87 -5.37 -1.22
C THR A 172 14.82 -5.23 -2.40
N TYR A 173 15.63 -6.26 -2.63
CA TYR A 173 16.55 -6.37 -3.76
C TYR A 173 16.35 -7.68 -4.55
N ASP A 174 15.34 -8.46 -4.19
CA ASP A 174 15.12 -9.82 -4.66
C ASP A 174 13.65 -10.14 -4.99
N GLY A 175 12.89 -9.10 -5.38
CA GLY A 175 11.51 -9.25 -5.78
C GLY A 175 10.54 -9.48 -4.62
N GLY A 176 10.88 -9.01 -3.41
CA GLY A 176 10.03 -9.11 -2.22
C GLY A 176 10.18 -10.40 -1.43
N LYS A 177 11.19 -11.22 -1.73
CA LYS A 177 11.50 -12.44 -0.96
C LYS A 177 12.07 -12.10 0.41
N ASN A 178 12.90 -11.04 0.46
CA ASN A 178 13.49 -10.51 1.67
C ASN A 178 13.32 -9.00 1.75
N TRP A 179 13.07 -8.49 2.97
CA TRP A 179 12.90 -7.07 3.25
C TRP A 179 13.86 -6.59 4.33
N LYS A 180 14.48 -5.45 4.09
CA LYS A 180 15.30 -4.73 5.07
C LYS A 180 14.57 -3.44 5.46
N LYS A 181 14.33 -3.22 6.76
CA LYS A 181 13.86 -1.94 7.27
C LYS A 181 15.04 -0.96 7.27
N VAL A 182 15.01 0.02 6.37
CA VAL A 182 16.14 0.94 6.12
C VAL A 182 15.98 2.30 6.80
N LEU A 183 14.74 2.69 7.14
CA LEU A 183 14.47 3.88 7.94
C LEU A 183 13.37 3.57 8.95
N TYR A 184 13.68 3.74 10.22
CA TYR A 184 12.76 3.57 11.34
C TYR A 184 13.03 4.66 12.37
N ILE A 185 11.99 5.30 12.87
CA ILE A 185 12.09 6.36 13.86
C ILE A 185 11.59 5.85 15.21
N ASP A 186 10.33 5.47 15.26
CA ASP A 186 9.65 4.84 16.41
C ASP A 186 8.30 4.24 16.00
N GLU A 187 7.58 3.69 16.97
CA GLU A 187 6.30 3.03 16.79
C GLU A 187 5.14 3.97 16.45
N ASP A 188 5.34 5.29 16.56
CA ASP A 188 4.32 6.32 16.27
C ASP A 188 4.61 7.10 14.98
N THR A 189 5.80 6.92 14.40
CA THR A 189 6.25 7.68 13.22
C THR A 189 6.37 6.76 12.01
N GLY A 190 5.43 6.88 11.08
CA GLY A 190 5.38 6.11 9.84
C GLY A 190 5.87 6.91 8.63
N CYS A 191 6.10 6.21 7.53
CA CYS A 191 6.39 6.85 6.25
C CYS A 191 5.08 7.30 5.59
N SER A 192 4.96 8.61 5.29
CA SER A 192 3.78 9.20 4.66
C SER A 192 3.92 9.40 3.16
N ASP A 193 5.14 9.49 2.66
CA ASP A 193 5.46 9.52 1.24
C ASP A 193 6.93 9.21 1.00
N ILE A 194 7.27 8.72 -0.20
CA ILE A 194 8.64 8.46 -0.63
C ILE A 194 8.77 8.74 -2.13
N THR A 195 9.87 9.33 -2.53
CA THR A 195 10.22 9.51 -3.94
C THR A 195 11.67 9.12 -4.20
N MET A 196 11.94 8.65 -5.41
CA MET A 196 13.24 8.21 -5.88
C MET A 196 13.63 9.03 -7.11
N GLU A 197 14.89 9.38 -7.21
CA GLU A 197 15.44 10.00 -8.43
C GLU A 197 15.65 8.90 -9.49
N ASN A 198 14.98 9.00 -10.64
CA ASN A 198 15.06 7.96 -11.66
C ASN A 198 16.44 7.87 -12.33
N SER A 199 17.15 9.00 -12.45
CA SER A 199 18.52 9.03 -13.01
C SER A 199 19.55 8.44 -12.05
N ASN A 200 19.31 8.54 -10.73
CA ASN A 200 20.15 7.97 -9.69
C ASN A 200 19.30 7.40 -8.53
N PRO A 201 18.81 6.16 -8.65
CA PRO A 201 17.93 5.53 -7.64
C PRO A 201 18.54 5.38 -6.24
N ARG A 202 19.81 5.68 -6.07
CA ARG A 202 20.44 5.75 -4.74
C ARG A 202 20.02 6.98 -3.95
N ILE A 203 19.48 8.01 -4.63
CA ILE A 203 18.94 9.22 -4.02
C ILE A 203 17.45 9.03 -3.84
N MET A 204 17.00 9.08 -2.58
CA MET A 204 15.59 9.01 -2.22
C MET A 204 15.29 10.03 -1.12
N TYR A 205 14.04 10.48 -1.10
CA TYR A 205 13.50 11.34 -0.05
C TYR A 205 12.28 10.64 0.56
N ALA A 206 12.20 10.63 1.88
CA ALA A 206 11.09 10.05 2.62
C ALA A 206 10.51 11.05 3.63
N GLY A 207 9.22 11.30 3.53
CA GLY A 207 8.47 12.06 4.53
C GLY A 207 8.07 11.13 5.67
N MET A 208 8.63 11.37 6.85
CA MET A 208 8.26 10.64 8.05
C MET A 208 7.26 11.46 8.86
N TRP A 209 6.18 10.83 9.26
CA TRP A 209 5.06 11.49 9.93
C TRP A 209 4.67 10.79 11.23
N THR A 210 4.73 11.53 12.32
CA THR A 210 4.23 11.07 13.63
C THR A 210 2.74 11.31 13.69
N PHE A 211 1.95 10.25 13.92
CA PHE A 211 0.52 10.39 14.11
C PHE A 211 -0.04 9.35 15.08
N ARG A 212 -1.17 9.72 15.70
CA ARG A 212 -1.91 8.84 16.59
C ARG A 212 -3.41 9.08 16.44
N ARG A 213 -4.14 8.02 16.05
CA ARG A 213 -5.58 8.01 16.06
C ARG A 213 -6.10 7.52 17.41
N LYS A 214 -7.07 8.23 17.96
CA LYS A 214 -7.89 7.86 19.11
C LYS A 214 -9.36 8.00 18.74
N PRO A 215 -10.30 7.29 19.38
CA PRO A 215 -11.73 7.40 19.02
C PRO A 215 -12.28 8.83 19.03
N TRP A 216 -11.75 9.68 19.87
CA TRP A 216 -12.18 11.06 20.07
C TRP A 216 -11.23 12.13 19.53
N ARG A 217 -10.04 11.75 19.04
CA ARG A 217 -9.00 12.71 18.63
C ARG A 217 -8.03 12.10 17.62
N PHE A 218 -7.57 12.95 16.74
CA PHE A 218 -6.47 12.66 15.86
C PHE A 218 -5.31 13.60 16.17
N ASP A 219 -4.15 13.04 16.51
CA ASP A 219 -2.90 13.76 16.71
C ASP A 219 -2.03 13.54 15.48
N GLY A 220 -1.77 14.59 14.70
CA GLY A 220 -0.92 14.55 13.52
C GLY A 220 0.18 15.59 13.60
N GLY A 221 1.42 15.17 13.31
CA GLY A 221 2.61 16.00 13.45
C GLY A 221 3.33 15.79 14.79
N GLY A 222 4.49 16.39 14.91
CA GLY A 222 5.33 16.30 16.10
C GLY A 222 6.81 16.49 15.78
N LYS A 223 7.66 16.53 16.82
CA LYS A 223 9.11 16.79 16.68
C LYS A 223 9.86 15.75 15.84
N LYS A 224 9.27 14.57 15.62
CA LYS A 224 9.87 13.48 14.84
C LYS A 224 9.33 13.43 13.40
N THR A 225 8.34 14.27 13.08
CA THR A 225 7.90 14.48 11.70
C THR A 225 8.96 15.29 10.96
N ALA A 226 9.55 14.71 9.93
CA ALA A 226 10.63 15.33 9.18
C ALA A 226 10.79 14.72 7.79
N LEU A 227 11.44 15.48 6.90
CA LEU A 227 11.93 14.98 5.62
C LEU A 227 13.31 14.33 5.82
N TYR A 228 13.46 13.13 5.30
CA TYR A 228 14.73 12.39 5.30
C TYR A 228 15.23 12.21 3.88
N ARG A 229 16.55 12.26 3.69
CA ARG A 229 17.22 12.00 2.42
C ARG A 229 18.26 10.90 2.60
N THR A 230 18.34 9.99 1.63
CA THR A 230 19.49 9.10 1.43
C THR A 230 20.18 9.42 0.11
N MET A 231 21.48 9.17 0.03
CA MET A 231 22.30 9.31 -1.18
C MET A 231 23.04 7.99 -1.52
N ASP A 232 22.79 6.94 -0.75
CA ASP A 232 23.52 5.68 -0.82
C ASP A 232 22.61 4.46 -0.91
N GLY A 233 21.39 4.66 -1.45
CA GLY A 233 20.43 3.58 -1.65
C GLY A 233 19.80 3.08 -0.35
N GLY A 234 19.58 3.98 0.61
CA GLY A 234 18.89 3.67 1.86
C GLY A 234 19.78 3.11 2.97
N ASN A 235 21.10 3.06 2.79
CA ASN A 235 21.99 2.61 3.86
C ASN A 235 22.13 3.64 4.98
N ASN A 236 22.17 4.94 4.63
CA ASN A 236 22.17 6.03 5.57
C ASN A 236 21.12 7.08 5.20
N TRP A 237 20.40 7.57 6.22
CA TRP A 237 19.40 8.61 6.07
C TRP A 237 19.76 9.82 6.91
N LYS A 238 19.60 11.01 6.35
CA LYS A 238 19.84 12.29 7.01
C LYS A 238 18.55 13.12 6.99
N ILE A 239 18.26 13.79 8.09
CA ILE A 239 17.16 14.76 8.16
C ILE A 239 17.54 16.01 7.37
N ILE A 240 16.59 16.54 6.61
CA ILE A 240 16.68 17.86 5.95
C ILE A 240 16.01 18.88 6.85
N HIS A 241 16.78 19.84 7.35
CA HIS A 241 16.31 20.94 8.19
C HIS A 241 16.34 22.29 7.46
N LYS A 242 17.35 22.51 6.62
CA LYS A 242 17.57 23.78 5.94
C LYS A 242 16.36 24.15 5.08
N GLY A 243 15.81 25.34 5.30
CA GLY A 243 14.66 25.85 4.54
C GLY A 243 13.31 25.28 4.95
N LEU A 244 13.26 24.34 5.90
CA LEU A 244 12.03 23.77 6.43
C LEU A 244 11.77 24.25 7.86
N PRO A 245 10.51 24.27 8.32
CA PRO A 245 10.16 24.67 9.67
C PRO A 245 10.78 23.76 10.74
N ASP A 246 11.27 24.34 11.81
CA ASP A 246 11.72 23.62 13.00
C ASP A 246 10.53 23.06 13.78
N GLY A 247 10.07 21.88 13.38
CA GLY A 247 8.89 21.22 13.94
C GLY A 247 7.57 21.81 13.42
N GLY A 248 6.46 21.26 13.88
CA GLY A 248 5.12 21.75 13.50
C GLY A 248 4.66 21.33 12.11
N MET A 249 5.46 20.60 11.34
CA MET A 249 4.99 19.94 10.14
C MET A 249 4.05 18.76 10.51
N THR A 250 3.04 18.56 9.69
CA THR A 250 2.16 17.40 9.78
C THR A 250 2.54 16.38 8.69
N ARG A 251 1.56 15.77 8.03
CA ARG A 251 1.80 14.84 6.95
C ARG A 251 2.63 15.47 5.82
N ILE A 252 3.67 14.78 5.40
CA ILE A 252 4.57 15.23 4.34
C ILE A 252 4.25 14.47 3.05
N GLY A 253 4.05 15.21 1.95
CA GLY A 253 4.14 14.71 0.59
C GLY A 253 5.43 15.24 -0.05
N VAL A 254 6.16 14.41 -0.78
CA VAL A 254 7.44 14.77 -1.40
C VAL A 254 7.58 14.21 -2.80
N GLN A 255 8.09 15.04 -3.74
CA GLN A 255 8.31 14.59 -5.11
C GLN A 255 9.55 15.24 -5.72
N VAL A 256 10.44 14.40 -6.27
CA VAL A 256 11.55 14.84 -7.14
C VAL A 256 11.00 15.15 -8.53
N ALA A 257 11.40 16.27 -9.11
CA ALA A 257 11.12 16.57 -10.52
C ALA A 257 12.04 15.70 -11.39
N GLN A 258 11.48 14.68 -12.06
CA GLN A 258 12.29 13.72 -12.79
C GLN A 258 13.04 14.29 -13.99
N SER A 259 12.55 15.40 -14.58
CA SER A 259 13.23 16.15 -15.65
C SER A 259 14.39 17.01 -15.15
N GLU A 260 14.33 17.44 -13.87
CA GLU A 260 15.35 18.26 -13.20
C GLU A 260 15.53 17.75 -11.76
N PRO A 261 16.30 16.68 -11.53
CA PRO A 261 16.34 15.97 -10.25
C PRO A 261 16.88 16.77 -9.06
N ASN A 262 17.56 17.89 -9.29
CA ASN A 262 17.92 18.85 -8.25
C ASN A 262 16.71 19.63 -7.69
N ILE A 263 15.55 19.58 -8.38
CA ILE A 263 14.33 20.20 -7.90
C ILE A 263 13.50 19.17 -7.12
N VAL A 264 13.22 19.51 -5.87
CA VAL A 264 12.38 18.71 -4.98
C VAL A 264 11.24 19.57 -4.47
N TYR A 265 10.02 19.06 -4.59
CA TYR A 265 8.84 19.68 -4.00
C TYR A 265 8.42 18.94 -2.75
N LEU A 266 8.04 19.68 -1.72
CA LEU A 266 7.49 19.16 -0.49
C LEU A 266 6.21 19.91 -0.16
N VAL A 267 5.14 19.19 0.15
CA VAL A 267 3.89 19.72 0.66
C VAL A 267 3.66 19.20 2.08
N THR A 268 3.30 20.08 2.97
CA THR A 268 2.93 19.75 4.35
C THR A 268 1.97 20.79 4.89
N GLU A 269 1.23 20.46 5.92
CA GLU A 269 0.47 21.40 6.71
C GLU A 269 1.34 21.87 7.88
N ILE A 270 1.33 23.18 8.13
CA ILE A 270 1.96 23.81 9.28
C ILE A 270 0.92 24.59 10.07
N LYS A 271 1.28 25.16 11.22
CA LYS A 271 0.35 25.83 12.12
C LYS A 271 -0.54 26.90 11.45
N ASP A 272 -0.03 27.55 10.42
CA ASP A 272 -0.70 28.65 9.72
C ASP A 272 -1.32 28.21 8.37
N GLY A 273 -1.47 26.92 8.12
CA GLY A 273 -2.09 26.33 6.93
C GLY A 273 -1.17 25.44 6.10
N GLY A 274 -1.65 24.98 4.95
CA GLY A 274 -0.87 24.17 4.02
C GLY A 274 0.21 24.98 3.32
N THR A 275 1.40 24.40 3.16
CA THR A 275 2.53 25.08 2.52
C THR A 275 3.24 24.15 1.54
N LEU A 276 3.61 24.72 0.39
CA LEU A 276 4.44 24.07 -0.62
C LEU A 276 5.85 24.67 -0.57
N PHE A 277 6.83 23.80 -0.41
CA PHE A 277 8.25 24.15 -0.48
C PHE A 277 8.84 23.62 -1.78
N LYS A 278 9.82 24.36 -2.32
CA LYS A 278 10.64 23.96 -3.45
C LYS A 278 12.11 24.11 -3.04
N SER A 279 12.91 23.07 -3.26
CA SER A 279 14.39 23.12 -3.18
C SER A 279 14.96 23.09 -4.58
N GLU A 280 16.09 23.74 -4.78
CA GLU A 280 16.84 23.82 -6.04
C GLU A 280 18.31 23.39 -5.85
N ASP A 281 18.66 22.85 -4.65
CA ASP A 281 20.01 22.48 -4.24
C ASP A 281 20.09 21.04 -3.62
#